data_795e3b99065d0b52af163974b39ffe32
#
_entry.id   795e3b99065d0b52af163974b39ffe32
#
_cell.length_a   1.000
_cell.length_b   1.000
_cell.length_c   1.000
_cell.angle_alpha   90.00
_cell.angle_beta   90.00
_cell.angle_gamma   90.00
#
_symmetry.space_group_name_H-M   'P 1'
#
loop_
_entity.id
_entity.type
_entity.pdbx_description
1 polymer ?
#
loop_
_entity_poly.entity_id
_entity_poly.type
_entity_poly.pdbx_seq_one_letter_code
_entity_poly.pdbx_strand_id
1 'polypeptide(L)'
;MDLTIVIVSFKSGDILHRCIKSIDVKFPIIIIENSIDQNLKLDLEKKYPNVNCILPRENLGYSGGNNLALSKVKTDFALILNPDVVLEKNCIENFFVTANKVLDFGIIAPVSVEERYDNFDPIKDLNIKEVENVKGFAMFFNMKNLKWCNFFDDNFFLYLEEIDLCKRLRLKNTKIFIDPSIKVRHFGGSSHIPEINRPMELSRNWHWMWSTFYFNKKHN
;
A
#
# COMPACT_ATOMS: atom_id res chain seq x y z
N MET A 1 -1.36 19.77 -5.42
CA MET A 1 -1.87 18.62 -4.64
C MET A 1 -0.72 18.04 -3.82
N ASP A 2 -0.95 17.80 -2.54
CA ASP A 2 0.06 17.34 -1.61
C ASP A 2 -0.05 15.84 -1.39
N LEU A 3 1.07 15.12 -1.45
CA LEU A 3 1.13 13.67 -1.35
C LEU A 3 2.24 13.25 -0.39
N THR A 4 1.94 12.30 0.50
CA THR A 4 2.92 11.55 1.28
C THR A 4 2.92 10.07 0.84
N ILE A 5 4.11 9.51 0.62
CA ILE A 5 4.26 8.08 0.35
C ILE A 5 4.38 7.33 1.67
N VAL A 6 3.71 6.19 1.78
CA VAL A 6 3.73 5.31 2.96
C VAL A 6 4.22 3.93 2.54
N ILE A 7 5.24 3.42 3.24
CA ILE A 7 5.80 2.09 2.99
C ILE A 7 5.91 1.35 4.32
N VAL A 8 5.40 0.13 4.37
CA VAL A 8 5.65 -0.80 5.49
C VAL A 8 6.65 -1.83 5.02
N SER A 9 7.80 -1.93 5.69
CA SER A 9 8.86 -2.87 5.35
C SER A 9 9.10 -3.87 6.49
N PHE A 10 9.53 -5.07 6.12
CA PHE A 10 9.99 -6.10 7.04
C PHE A 10 11.08 -6.92 6.38
N LYS A 11 12.34 -6.70 6.80
CA LYS A 11 13.53 -7.37 6.24
C LYS A 11 13.64 -7.26 4.71
N SER A 12 13.29 -6.09 4.17
CA SER A 12 13.14 -5.89 2.72
C SER A 12 14.46 -5.55 1.98
N GLY A 13 15.52 -5.17 2.70
CA GLY A 13 16.86 -4.98 2.14
C GLY A 13 16.91 -4.10 0.89
N ASP A 14 17.62 -4.56 -0.16
CA ASP A 14 17.82 -3.81 -1.41
C ASP A 14 16.53 -3.57 -2.21
N ILE A 15 15.49 -4.36 -1.97
CA ILE A 15 14.19 -4.20 -2.64
C ILE A 15 13.57 -2.87 -2.27
N LEU A 16 13.61 -2.52 -0.98
CA LEU A 16 13.12 -1.24 -0.48
C LEU A 16 13.86 -0.05 -1.12
N HIS A 17 15.19 -0.17 -1.32
CA HIS A 17 15.96 0.87 -2.01
C HIS A 17 15.52 1.08 -3.47
N ARG A 18 15.12 0.02 -4.18
CA ARG A 18 14.60 0.13 -5.54
C ARG A 18 13.25 0.83 -5.57
N CYS A 19 12.37 0.52 -4.61
CA CYS A 19 11.09 1.20 -4.46
C CYS A 19 11.31 2.70 -4.24
N ILE A 20 12.11 3.10 -3.24
CA ILE A 20 12.40 4.51 -2.91
C ILE A 20 12.99 5.27 -4.11
N LYS A 21 13.93 4.66 -4.86
CA LYS A 21 14.54 5.29 -6.04
C LYS A 21 13.57 5.56 -7.19
N SER A 22 12.42 4.89 -7.23
CA SER A 22 11.39 5.14 -8.23
C SER A 22 10.48 6.32 -7.88
N ILE A 23 10.63 6.88 -6.67
CA ILE A 23 9.84 7.99 -6.15
C ILE A 23 10.64 9.29 -6.29
N ASP A 24 10.02 10.35 -6.82
CA ASP A 24 10.64 11.67 -6.90
C ASP A 24 10.93 12.22 -5.49
N VAL A 25 12.13 12.75 -5.28
CA VAL A 25 12.61 13.27 -3.99
C VAL A 25 11.75 14.41 -3.40
N LYS A 26 10.92 15.05 -4.23
CA LYS A 26 9.99 16.10 -3.76
C LYS A 26 8.86 15.56 -2.87
N PHE A 27 8.57 14.25 -2.93
CA PHE A 27 7.52 13.65 -2.13
C PHE A 27 8.09 13.10 -0.81
N PRO A 28 7.55 13.51 0.35
CA PRO A 28 7.92 12.91 1.63
C PRO A 28 7.52 11.44 1.68
N ILE A 29 8.40 10.62 2.26
CA ILE A 29 8.20 9.18 2.44
C ILE A 29 8.24 8.85 3.93
N ILE A 30 7.20 8.21 4.43
CA ILE A 30 7.17 7.64 5.78
C ILE A 30 7.31 6.12 5.65
N ILE A 31 8.34 5.57 6.29
CA ILE A 31 8.60 4.13 6.30
C ILE A 31 8.40 3.61 7.72
N ILE A 32 7.58 2.57 7.87
CA ILE A 32 7.52 1.79 9.10
C ILE A 32 8.36 0.54 8.88
N GLU A 33 9.50 0.46 9.58
CA GLU A 33 10.43 -0.66 9.46
C GLU A 33 10.15 -1.67 10.59
N ASN A 34 9.33 -2.66 10.29
CA ASN A 34 8.77 -3.64 11.23
C ASN A 34 9.80 -4.67 11.74
N SER A 35 10.99 -4.80 11.14
CA SER A 35 12.06 -5.65 11.68
C SER A 35 12.93 -4.93 12.73
N ILE A 36 12.66 -3.65 12.99
CA ILE A 36 13.31 -2.81 14.01
C ILE A 36 14.82 -2.69 13.77
N ASP A 37 15.21 -2.63 12.49
CA ASP A 37 16.62 -2.51 12.09
C ASP A 37 17.09 -1.06 12.15
N GLN A 38 17.85 -0.74 13.21
CA GLN A 38 18.42 0.58 13.43
C GLN A 38 19.45 0.96 12.35
N ASN A 39 20.20 0.00 11.82
CA ASN A 39 21.21 0.26 10.80
C ASN A 39 20.54 0.62 9.47
N LEU A 40 19.50 -0.11 9.09
CA LEU A 40 18.71 0.19 7.90
C LEU A 40 18.06 1.59 8.01
N LYS A 41 17.49 1.94 9.17
CA LYS A 41 16.94 3.29 9.41
C LYS A 41 17.99 4.36 9.15
N LEU A 42 19.18 4.25 9.76
CA LEU A 42 20.24 5.25 9.60
C LEU A 42 20.73 5.36 8.15
N ASP A 43 20.86 4.23 7.44
CA ASP A 43 21.26 4.23 6.02
C ASP A 43 20.18 4.92 5.15
N LEU A 44 18.91 4.60 5.35
CA LEU A 44 17.80 5.18 4.60
C LEU A 44 17.73 6.71 4.77
N GLU A 45 17.74 7.20 6.02
CA GLU A 45 17.61 8.63 6.31
C GLU A 45 18.88 9.42 5.88
N LYS A 46 20.05 8.79 5.90
CA LYS A 46 21.30 9.39 5.36
C LYS A 46 21.26 9.49 3.84
N LYS A 47 20.72 8.48 3.16
CA LYS A 47 20.77 8.36 1.69
C LYS A 47 19.63 9.09 0.98
N TYR A 48 18.48 9.19 1.63
CA TYR A 48 17.26 9.78 1.06
C TYR A 48 16.72 10.88 1.97
N PRO A 49 16.94 12.15 1.63
CA PRO A 49 16.60 13.30 2.51
C PRO A 49 15.08 13.48 2.71
N ASN A 50 14.26 12.87 1.87
CA ASN A 50 12.80 12.90 1.94
C ASN A 50 12.21 11.70 2.71
N VAL A 51 13.05 10.81 3.27
CA VAL A 51 12.62 9.64 4.03
C VAL A 51 12.63 9.94 5.53
N ASN A 52 11.52 9.60 6.19
CA ASN A 52 11.40 9.48 7.64
C ASN A 52 11.10 8.02 7.99
N CYS A 53 12.08 7.32 8.56
CA CYS A 53 11.96 5.91 8.93
C CYS A 53 11.64 5.77 10.42
N ILE A 54 10.55 5.11 10.73
CA ILE A 54 10.05 4.89 12.09
C ILE A 54 10.21 3.41 12.43
N LEU A 55 10.84 3.14 13.57
CA LEU A 55 10.94 1.81 14.14
C LEU A 55 9.84 1.66 15.20
N PRO A 56 8.88 0.76 15.01
CA PRO A 56 7.88 0.47 16.04
C PRO A 56 8.50 -0.34 17.18
N ARG A 57 7.78 -0.52 18.29
CA ARG A 57 8.26 -1.34 19.42
C ARG A 57 8.26 -2.84 19.10
N GLU A 58 7.39 -3.25 18.18
CA GLU A 58 7.21 -4.63 17.75
C GLU A 58 6.76 -4.66 16.28
N ASN A 59 6.73 -5.82 15.65
CA ASN A 59 6.19 -5.97 14.31
C ASN A 59 4.67 -5.80 14.32
N LEU A 60 4.20 -4.69 13.75
CA LEU A 60 2.78 -4.32 13.69
C LEU A 60 2.01 -4.99 12.54
N GLY A 61 2.68 -5.79 11.71
CA GLY A 61 2.10 -6.31 10.48
C GLY A 61 1.86 -5.21 9.43
N TYR A 62 1.07 -5.55 8.43
CA TYR A 62 0.74 -4.61 7.34
C TYR A 62 -0.27 -3.55 7.82
N SER A 63 -1.37 -3.96 8.45
CA SER A 63 -2.42 -3.02 8.90
C SER A 63 -1.92 -2.02 9.93
N GLY A 64 -1.37 -2.51 11.04
CA GLY A 64 -0.88 -1.64 12.10
C GLY A 64 0.29 -0.75 11.65
N GLY A 65 1.18 -1.28 10.81
CA GLY A 65 2.27 -0.49 10.21
C GLY A 65 1.74 0.66 9.35
N ASN A 66 0.79 0.38 8.44
CA ASN A 66 0.18 1.41 7.61
C ASN A 66 -0.63 2.41 8.46
N ASN A 67 -1.40 1.96 9.46
CA ASN A 67 -2.14 2.85 10.35
C ASN A 67 -1.21 3.80 11.11
N LEU A 68 -0.08 3.30 11.61
CA LEU A 68 0.92 4.13 12.27
C LEU A 68 1.49 5.20 11.33
N ALA A 69 1.84 4.83 10.09
CA ALA A 69 2.32 5.78 9.10
C ALA A 69 1.25 6.80 8.69
N LEU A 70 0.03 6.34 8.38
CA LEU A 70 -1.10 7.18 7.98
C LEU A 70 -1.49 8.19 9.08
N SER A 71 -1.31 7.85 10.36
CA SER A 71 -1.53 8.77 11.47
C SER A 71 -0.57 9.98 11.45
N LYS A 72 0.56 9.88 10.75
CA LYS A 72 1.56 10.96 10.59
C LYS A 72 1.40 11.74 9.29
N VAL A 73 0.58 11.28 8.36
CA VAL A 73 0.31 11.97 7.10
C VAL A 73 -0.45 13.26 7.35
N LYS A 74 0.06 14.37 6.79
CA LYS A 74 -0.55 15.71 6.89
C LYS A 74 -1.05 16.25 5.54
N THR A 75 -0.71 15.55 4.46
CA THR A 75 -1.09 15.88 3.09
C THR A 75 -2.51 15.44 2.76
N ASP A 76 -3.09 16.01 1.70
CA ASP A 76 -4.44 15.68 1.25
C ASP A 76 -4.55 14.23 0.74
N PHE A 77 -3.42 13.69 0.25
CA PHE A 77 -3.33 12.34 -0.29
C PHE A 77 -2.21 11.54 0.38
N ALA A 78 -2.40 10.22 0.45
CA ALA A 78 -1.36 9.27 0.80
C ALA A 78 -1.28 8.17 -0.27
N LEU A 79 -0.06 7.77 -0.67
CA LEU A 79 0.15 6.61 -1.54
C LEU A 79 0.83 5.52 -0.74
N ILE A 80 0.09 4.47 -0.41
CA ILE A 80 0.63 3.26 0.20
C ILE A 80 1.31 2.46 -0.90
N LEU A 81 2.54 2.00 -0.65
CA LEU A 81 3.31 1.13 -1.54
C LEU A 81 3.89 -0.04 -0.76
N ASN A 82 3.83 -1.22 -1.32
CA ASN A 82 4.67 -2.33 -0.86
C ASN A 82 6.15 -2.05 -1.19
N PRO A 83 7.10 -2.55 -0.40
CA PRO A 83 8.53 -2.33 -0.63
C PRO A 83 9.06 -2.95 -1.93
N ASP A 84 8.32 -3.89 -2.54
CA ASP A 84 8.63 -4.56 -3.81
C ASP A 84 7.87 -3.96 -5.02
N VAL A 85 7.33 -2.76 -4.87
CA VAL A 85 6.72 -1.98 -5.96
C VAL A 85 7.73 -0.97 -6.51
N VAL A 86 7.78 -0.86 -7.83
CA VAL A 86 8.53 0.17 -8.56
C VAL A 86 7.56 0.98 -9.41
N LEU A 87 7.51 2.29 -9.19
CA LEU A 87 6.67 3.19 -9.96
C LEU A 87 7.21 3.35 -11.38
N GLU A 88 6.32 3.25 -12.38
CA GLU A 88 6.64 3.59 -13.76
C GLU A 88 6.64 5.12 -13.95
N LYS A 89 7.21 5.56 -15.07
CA LYS A 89 7.26 7.00 -15.42
C LYS A 89 5.87 7.62 -15.40
N ASN A 90 5.76 8.83 -14.81
CA ASN A 90 4.53 9.62 -14.68
C ASN A 90 3.44 8.92 -13.82
N CYS A 91 3.75 7.90 -13.05
CA CYS A 91 2.78 7.18 -12.23
C CYS A 91 2.08 8.12 -11.23
N ILE A 92 2.83 8.95 -10.51
CA ILE A 92 2.27 9.88 -9.50
C ILE A 92 1.46 10.98 -10.18
N GLU A 93 1.94 11.52 -11.29
CA GLU A 93 1.21 12.51 -12.09
C GLU A 93 -0.13 11.96 -12.57
N ASN A 94 -0.15 10.70 -13.02
CA ASN A 94 -1.39 10.04 -13.45
C ASN A 94 -2.36 9.84 -12.28
N PHE A 95 -1.89 9.53 -11.06
CA PHE A 95 -2.77 9.53 -9.88
C PHE A 95 -3.45 10.88 -9.68
N PHE A 96 -2.73 12.00 -9.79
CA PHE A 96 -3.33 13.32 -9.65
C PHE A 96 -4.30 13.66 -10.80
N VAL A 97 -3.98 13.26 -12.03
CA VAL A 97 -4.89 13.44 -13.18
C VAL A 97 -6.19 12.69 -12.93
N THR A 98 -6.11 11.45 -12.46
CA THR A 98 -7.28 10.64 -12.15
C THR A 98 -8.07 11.20 -10.97
N ALA A 99 -7.39 11.63 -9.90
CA ALA A 99 -8.04 12.25 -8.74
C ALA A 99 -8.85 13.50 -9.09
N ASN A 100 -8.44 14.26 -10.12
CA ASN A 100 -9.20 15.39 -10.63
C ASN A 100 -10.41 14.98 -11.49
N LYS A 101 -10.40 13.78 -12.07
CA LYS A 101 -11.50 13.28 -12.92
C LYS A 101 -12.59 12.58 -12.11
N VAL A 102 -12.18 11.83 -11.05
CA VAL A 102 -13.11 11.06 -10.22
C VAL A 102 -13.28 11.73 -8.86
N LEU A 103 -14.31 12.55 -8.76
CA LEU A 103 -14.65 13.20 -7.50
C LEU A 103 -15.15 12.17 -6.48
N ASP A 104 -15.00 12.46 -5.18
CA ASP A 104 -15.53 11.68 -4.05
C ASP A 104 -15.01 10.24 -3.95
N PHE A 105 -13.80 9.97 -4.45
CA PHE A 105 -13.16 8.68 -4.27
C PHE A 105 -12.54 8.52 -2.86
N GLY A 106 -12.45 7.27 -2.39
CA GLY A 106 -11.64 6.90 -1.24
C GLY A 106 -10.27 6.38 -1.67
N ILE A 107 -10.27 5.49 -2.68
CA ILE A 107 -9.07 4.81 -3.17
C ILE A 107 -9.02 4.87 -4.70
N ILE A 108 -7.83 5.16 -5.22
CA ILE A 108 -7.45 4.89 -6.62
C ILE A 108 -6.29 3.92 -6.59
N ALA A 109 -6.38 2.83 -7.36
CA ALA A 109 -5.31 1.85 -7.49
C ALA A 109 -4.72 1.84 -8.91
N PRO A 110 -3.42 1.56 -9.04
CA PRO A 110 -2.76 1.33 -10.33
C PRO A 110 -3.02 -0.09 -10.82
N VAL A 111 -2.54 -0.38 -12.03
CA VAL A 111 -2.39 -1.74 -12.51
C VAL A 111 -0.92 -2.17 -12.49
N SER A 112 -0.69 -3.45 -12.20
CA SER A 112 0.60 -4.10 -12.43
C SER A 112 0.51 -5.04 -13.61
N VAL A 113 1.50 -5.01 -14.49
CA VAL A 113 1.54 -5.89 -15.67
C VAL A 113 1.82 -7.35 -15.29
N GLU A 114 2.35 -7.58 -14.10
CA GLU A 114 2.63 -8.92 -13.54
C GLU A 114 1.41 -9.54 -12.85
N GLU A 115 0.37 -8.73 -12.58
CA GLU A 115 -0.81 -9.17 -11.83
C GLU A 115 -1.98 -9.52 -12.75
N ARG A 116 -2.76 -10.53 -12.35
CA ARG A 116 -4.04 -10.86 -13.01
C ARG A 116 -5.20 -10.20 -12.27
N TYR A 117 -6.18 -9.75 -13.03
CA TYR A 117 -7.42 -9.13 -12.53
C TYR A 117 -8.60 -9.93 -13.07
N ASP A 118 -9.49 -10.41 -12.19
CA ASP A 118 -10.56 -11.38 -12.55
C ASP A 118 -11.56 -10.86 -13.57
N ASN A 119 -11.89 -9.57 -13.55
CA ASN A 119 -12.90 -8.97 -14.45
C ASN A 119 -12.34 -7.78 -15.24
N PHE A 120 -11.02 -7.73 -15.43
CA PHE A 120 -10.37 -6.58 -15.98
C PHE A 120 -9.07 -6.96 -16.70
N ASP A 121 -8.93 -6.57 -17.96
CA ASP A 121 -7.71 -6.74 -18.75
C ASP A 121 -6.97 -5.38 -18.82
N PRO A 122 -5.90 -5.17 -18.06
CA PRO A 122 -5.19 -3.88 -18.01
C PRO A 122 -4.52 -3.48 -19.32
N ILE A 123 -4.49 -4.38 -20.31
CA ILE A 123 -3.95 -4.11 -21.64
C ILE A 123 -5.03 -3.60 -22.57
N LYS A 124 -6.24 -4.13 -22.45
CA LYS A 124 -7.38 -3.80 -23.33
C LYS A 124 -8.29 -2.70 -22.76
N ASP A 125 -8.43 -2.68 -21.45
CA ASP A 125 -9.28 -1.72 -20.76
C ASP A 125 -8.50 -0.43 -20.44
N LEU A 126 -8.69 0.61 -21.21
CA LEU A 126 -7.99 1.90 -21.06
C LEU A 126 -8.76 2.92 -20.21
N ASN A 127 -9.96 2.60 -19.77
CA ASN A 127 -10.81 3.52 -19.02
C ASN A 127 -10.69 3.32 -17.51
N ILE A 128 -10.81 4.42 -16.76
CA ILE A 128 -10.97 4.38 -15.31
C ILE A 128 -12.22 3.57 -14.97
N LYS A 129 -12.10 2.60 -14.06
CA LYS A 129 -13.21 1.74 -13.63
C LYS A 129 -13.47 1.89 -12.14
N GLU A 130 -14.73 2.04 -11.76
CA GLU A 130 -15.19 1.83 -10.40
C GLU A 130 -15.19 0.32 -10.13
N VAL A 131 -14.58 -0.09 -8.99
CA VAL A 131 -14.39 -1.49 -8.63
C VAL A 131 -14.80 -1.75 -7.18
N GLU A 132 -15.07 -2.99 -6.86
CA GLU A 132 -15.42 -3.37 -5.51
C GLU A 132 -14.22 -3.46 -4.58
N ASN A 133 -13.09 -3.93 -5.08
CA ASN A 133 -11.88 -4.16 -4.32
C ASN A 133 -10.65 -3.81 -5.14
N VAL A 134 -9.57 -3.51 -4.45
CA VAL A 134 -8.23 -3.31 -5.03
C VAL A 134 -7.23 -4.19 -4.30
N LYS A 135 -6.07 -4.40 -4.91
CA LYS A 135 -4.95 -5.12 -4.27
C LYS A 135 -4.12 -4.16 -3.42
N GLY A 136 -3.65 -4.64 -2.28
CA GLY A 136 -2.95 -3.85 -1.26
C GLY A 136 -1.54 -3.38 -1.62
N PHE A 137 -0.96 -3.81 -2.77
CA PHE A 137 0.42 -3.48 -3.12
C PHE A 137 0.65 -1.98 -3.42
N ALA A 138 -0.39 -1.28 -3.92
CA ALA A 138 -0.36 0.17 -4.17
C ALA A 138 -1.76 0.76 -4.10
N MET A 139 -1.98 1.73 -3.20
CA MET A 139 -3.28 2.36 -2.97
C MET A 139 -3.11 3.86 -2.75
N PHE A 140 -3.69 4.67 -3.62
CA PHE A 140 -3.72 6.13 -3.49
C PHE A 140 -4.99 6.55 -2.75
N PHE A 141 -4.81 7.08 -1.55
CA PHE A 141 -5.88 7.45 -0.61
C PHE A 141 -6.22 8.93 -0.69
N ASN A 142 -7.51 9.23 -0.76
CA ASN A 142 -8.03 10.56 -0.42
C ASN A 142 -8.21 10.63 1.10
N MET A 143 -7.27 11.28 1.77
CA MET A 143 -7.22 11.31 3.24
C MET A 143 -8.45 11.93 3.88
N LYS A 144 -9.07 12.93 3.22
CA LYS A 144 -10.32 13.55 3.69
C LYS A 144 -11.46 12.54 3.76
N ASN A 145 -11.58 11.69 2.75
CA ASN A 145 -12.67 10.74 2.62
C ASN A 145 -12.46 9.46 3.45
N LEU A 146 -11.23 9.23 3.99
CA LEU A 146 -10.91 8.05 4.80
C LEU A 146 -10.74 8.33 6.30
N LYS A 147 -10.68 9.58 6.75
CA LYS A 147 -10.48 9.92 8.18
C LYS A 147 -11.49 9.28 9.14
N TRP A 148 -12.72 9.03 8.68
CA TRP A 148 -13.79 8.47 9.51
C TRP A 148 -13.62 6.98 9.82
N CYS A 149 -12.85 6.22 9.04
CA CYS A 149 -12.82 4.76 9.10
C CYS A 149 -11.60 4.19 9.84
N ASN A 150 -10.72 5.03 10.41
CA ASN A 150 -9.45 4.61 11.02
C ASN A 150 -8.59 3.71 10.11
N PHE A 151 -8.76 3.81 8.77
CA PHE A 151 -8.07 3.07 7.74
C PHE A 151 -8.23 1.55 7.87
N PHE A 152 -7.17 0.82 8.19
CA PHE A 152 -7.21 -0.64 8.30
C PHE A 152 -7.67 -1.10 9.69
N ASP A 153 -8.30 -2.27 9.76
CA ASP A 153 -8.62 -2.92 11.03
C ASP A 153 -7.38 -3.69 11.53
N ASP A 154 -6.86 -3.30 12.69
CA ASP A 154 -5.63 -3.87 13.28
C ASP A 154 -5.73 -5.36 13.64
N ASN A 155 -6.95 -5.94 13.66
CA ASN A 155 -7.11 -7.39 13.82
C ASN A 155 -6.64 -8.19 12.60
N PHE A 156 -6.46 -7.53 11.44
CA PHE A 156 -5.78 -8.10 10.29
C PHE A 156 -4.29 -7.76 10.40
N PHE A 157 -3.47 -8.70 10.80
CA PHE A 157 -2.03 -8.51 10.78
C PHE A 157 -1.47 -8.47 9.35
N LEU A 158 -1.97 -9.37 8.51
CA LEU A 158 -1.62 -9.50 7.10
C LEU A 158 -2.74 -10.23 6.35
N TYR A 159 -3.05 -9.78 5.13
CA TYR A 159 -4.09 -10.27 4.22
C TYR A 159 -5.51 -9.89 4.59
N LEU A 160 -6.30 -9.57 3.57
CA LEU A 160 -7.71 -9.18 3.59
C LEU A 160 -8.00 -7.83 4.29
N GLU A 161 -7.00 -7.15 4.82
CA GLU A 161 -7.16 -5.80 5.38
C GLU A 161 -7.63 -4.78 4.33
N GLU A 162 -7.10 -4.87 3.10
CA GLU A 162 -7.51 -4.01 1.99
C GLU A 162 -8.92 -4.34 1.51
N ILE A 163 -9.30 -5.63 1.52
CA ILE A 163 -10.64 -6.09 1.15
C ILE A 163 -11.66 -5.62 2.19
N ASP A 164 -11.31 -5.74 3.48
CA ASP A 164 -12.13 -5.21 4.57
C ASP A 164 -12.35 -3.70 4.44
N LEU A 165 -11.26 -2.95 4.19
CA LEU A 165 -11.34 -1.51 3.98
C LEU A 165 -12.24 -1.17 2.79
N CYS A 166 -12.05 -1.82 1.65
CA CYS A 166 -12.87 -1.62 0.45
C CYS A 166 -14.36 -1.89 0.75
N LYS A 167 -14.68 -2.97 1.48
CA LYS A 167 -16.06 -3.30 1.86
C LYS A 167 -16.66 -2.22 2.76
N ARG A 168 -15.91 -1.72 3.76
CA ARG A 168 -16.36 -0.64 4.65
C ARG A 168 -16.60 0.68 3.89
N LEU A 169 -15.73 1.01 2.94
CA LEU A 169 -15.88 2.21 2.09
C LEU A 169 -17.17 2.14 1.25
N ARG A 170 -17.41 1.01 0.57
CA ARG A 170 -18.62 0.81 -0.24
C ARG A 170 -19.91 0.90 0.58
N LEU A 171 -19.92 0.36 1.80
CA LEU A 171 -21.07 0.49 2.72
C LEU A 171 -21.37 1.94 3.09
N LYS A 172 -20.42 2.85 2.89
CA LYS A 172 -20.57 4.30 3.08
C LYS A 172 -20.65 5.08 1.77
N ASN A 173 -20.90 4.37 0.65
CA ASN A 173 -20.96 4.95 -0.70
C ASN A 173 -19.68 5.70 -1.12
N THR A 174 -18.54 5.38 -0.52
CA THR A 174 -17.25 5.92 -0.92
C THR A 174 -16.69 5.07 -2.06
N LYS A 175 -16.38 5.70 -3.18
CA LYS A 175 -16.00 5.02 -4.42
C LYS A 175 -14.55 4.58 -4.43
N ILE A 176 -14.28 3.51 -5.16
CA ILE A 176 -12.95 2.91 -5.34
C ILE A 176 -12.73 2.74 -6.84
N PHE A 177 -11.57 3.16 -7.34
CA PHE A 177 -11.27 3.12 -8.77
C PHE A 177 -9.97 2.39 -9.07
N ILE A 178 -9.89 1.78 -10.24
CA ILE A 178 -8.65 1.37 -10.90
C ILE A 178 -8.49 2.21 -12.16
N ASP A 179 -7.26 2.70 -12.38
CA ASP A 179 -6.91 3.41 -13.61
C ASP A 179 -5.77 2.70 -14.34
N PRO A 180 -6.01 2.12 -15.53
CA PRO A 180 -5.00 1.44 -16.32
C PRO A 180 -3.87 2.32 -16.86
N SER A 181 -4.05 3.64 -16.84
CA SER A 181 -3.00 4.59 -17.21
C SER A 181 -1.92 4.72 -16.13
N ILE A 182 -2.25 4.31 -14.88
CA ILE A 182 -1.34 4.30 -13.74
C ILE A 182 -0.69 2.92 -13.67
N LYS A 183 0.60 2.85 -14.01
CA LYS A 183 1.33 1.58 -14.10
C LYS A 183 2.43 1.48 -13.06
N VAL A 184 2.53 0.31 -12.46
CA VAL A 184 3.62 -0.06 -11.56
C VAL A 184 4.14 -1.46 -11.93
N ARG A 185 5.36 -1.78 -11.48
CA ARG A 185 5.87 -3.16 -11.43
C ARG A 185 5.77 -3.65 -10.00
N HIS A 186 5.14 -4.78 -9.81
CA HIS A 186 5.02 -5.43 -8.52
C HIS A 186 5.69 -6.81 -8.58
N PHE A 187 6.82 -6.95 -7.91
CA PHE A 187 7.63 -8.18 -7.94
C PHE A 187 7.13 -9.26 -6.98
N GLY A 188 5.89 -9.25 -6.62
CA GLY A 188 5.14 -10.09 -5.70
C GLY A 188 5.86 -11.29 -5.08
N GLY A 189 5.74 -11.44 -3.75
CA GLY A 189 6.44 -12.49 -3.01
C GLY A 189 7.92 -12.22 -2.70
N SER A 190 8.47 -11.11 -3.18
CA SER A 190 9.88 -10.73 -3.06
C SER A 190 10.13 -9.61 -2.03
N SER A 191 9.17 -9.33 -1.16
CA SER A 191 9.25 -8.23 -0.19
C SER A 191 10.22 -8.44 0.97
N HIS A 192 10.93 -9.58 1.04
CA HIS A 192 11.90 -9.94 2.07
C HIS A 192 13.10 -10.69 1.50
N ILE A 193 14.18 -10.83 2.29
CA ILE A 193 15.39 -11.53 1.89
C ILE A 193 15.15 -13.04 1.75
N PRO A 194 15.78 -13.74 0.77
CA PRO A 194 15.53 -15.17 0.47
C PRO A 194 15.80 -16.13 1.63
N GLU A 195 16.74 -15.79 2.50
CA GLU A 195 17.19 -16.63 3.62
C GLU A 195 16.08 -16.96 4.63
N ILE A 196 15.02 -16.15 4.65
CA ILE A 196 13.87 -16.33 5.56
C ILE A 196 12.62 -16.84 4.87
N ASN A 197 12.69 -17.32 3.63
CA ASN A 197 11.52 -17.74 2.85
C ASN A 197 10.63 -18.74 3.60
N ARG A 198 11.20 -19.85 4.11
CA ARG A 198 10.40 -20.88 4.78
C ARG A 198 9.68 -20.39 6.06
N PRO A 199 10.33 -19.70 7.01
CA PRO A 199 9.63 -19.08 8.13
C PRO A 199 8.55 -18.08 7.70
N MET A 200 8.82 -17.30 6.64
CA MET A 200 7.86 -16.34 6.11
C MET A 200 6.65 -17.01 5.47
N GLU A 201 6.80 -18.11 4.75
CA GLU A 201 5.69 -18.89 4.19
C GLU A 201 4.79 -19.46 5.28
N LEU A 202 5.35 -20.04 6.34
CA LEU A 202 4.58 -20.53 7.47
C LEU A 202 3.80 -19.41 8.15
N SER A 203 4.44 -18.25 8.37
CA SER A 203 3.79 -17.08 8.95
C SER A 203 2.67 -16.55 8.03
N ARG A 204 2.92 -16.47 6.72
CA ARG A 204 1.92 -16.05 5.73
C ARG A 204 0.71 -16.97 5.71
N ASN A 205 0.92 -18.30 5.73
CA ASN A 205 -0.16 -19.27 5.76
C ASN A 205 -1.01 -19.15 7.03
N TRP A 206 -0.36 -18.94 8.18
CA TRP A 206 -1.06 -18.70 9.45
C TRP A 206 -1.94 -17.45 9.37
N HIS A 207 -1.36 -16.32 8.92
CA HIS A 207 -2.10 -15.07 8.84
C HIS A 207 -3.21 -15.11 7.78
N TRP A 208 -3.02 -15.84 6.67
CA TRP A 208 -4.07 -16.06 5.69
C TRP A 208 -5.26 -16.80 6.30
N MET A 209 -5.02 -17.90 7.05
CA MET A 209 -6.08 -18.64 7.72
C MET A 209 -6.80 -17.78 8.76
N TRP A 210 -6.04 -17.08 9.61
CA TRP A 210 -6.61 -16.19 10.62
C TRP A 210 -7.45 -15.07 10.00
N SER A 211 -6.90 -14.38 9.01
CA SER A 211 -7.56 -13.26 8.35
C SER A 211 -8.82 -13.72 7.60
N THR A 212 -8.79 -14.89 6.97
CA THR A 212 -9.97 -15.48 6.33
C THR A 212 -11.06 -15.78 7.35
N PHE A 213 -10.70 -16.40 8.48
CA PHE A 213 -11.65 -16.67 9.56
C PHE A 213 -12.25 -15.36 10.11
N TYR A 214 -11.38 -14.39 10.45
CA TYR A 214 -11.81 -13.12 11.02
C TYR A 214 -12.69 -12.30 10.06
N PHE A 215 -12.31 -12.25 8.78
CA PHE A 215 -13.08 -11.57 7.74
C PHE A 215 -14.50 -12.14 7.62
N ASN A 216 -14.62 -13.46 7.56
CA ASN A 216 -15.93 -14.13 7.48
C ASN A 216 -16.75 -13.87 8.76
N LYS A 217 -16.14 -13.97 9.94
CA LYS A 217 -16.82 -13.66 11.22
C LYS A 217 -17.31 -12.21 11.28
N LYS A 218 -16.55 -11.27 10.73
CA LYS A 218 -16.86 -9.82 10.76
C LYS A 218 -17.97 -9.45 9.77
N HIS A 219 -18.04 -10.13 8.63
CA HIS A 219 -18.83 -9.70 7.48
C HIS A 219 -19.99 -10.63 7.09
N ASN A 220 -20.14 -11.76 7.76
CA ASN A 220 -21.28 -12.68 7.68
C ASN A 220 -21.98 -12.73 9.03
#